data_506b2c423df67e2ca7cc0e9181a4b8bc
#
_entry.id   506b2c423df67e2ca7cc0e9181a4b8bc
#
_cell.length_a   1.000
_cell.length_b   1.000
_cell.length_c   1.000
_cell.angle_alpha   90.00
_cell.angle_beta   90.00
_cell.angle_gamma   90.00
#
_symmetry.space_group_name_H-M   'P 1'
#
loop_
_entity.id
_entity.type
_entity.pdbx_description
1 polymer ?
#
loop_
_entity_poly.entity_id
_entity_poly.type
_entity_poly.pdbx_seq_one_letter_code
_entity_poly.pdbx_strand_id
1 'polypeptide(L)'
;MTTAPVLTLPDIHKDFQVYCDASRLGLGSVLMQDGRVVSYASRQLKPHELNYVTHDLELAAVVHALKTWRHYLIGNHCDVYTDHKSLKYIFTQKELNLRQRRWLELIKDYDMKLHYHLGKANVVADALSRKSYANTLVSTGLPKELAEDLRELRL
;
A
#
# COMPACT_ATOMS: atom_id res chain seq x y z
N MET A 1 2.20 26.32 -10.59
CA MET A 1 3.37 25.60 -10.17
C MET A 1 3.04 24.39 -9.35
N THR A 2 3.62 23.31 -9.66
CA THR A 2 3.30 22.08 -8.96
C THR A 2 3.87 22.06 -7.56
N THR A 3 3.08 21.52 -6.63
CA THR A 3 3.49 21.29 -5.26
C THR A 3 3.67 19.81 -4.98
N ALA A 4 3.62 18.98 -6.01
CA ALA A 4 3.83 17.56 -5.87
C ALA A 4 5.22 17.27 -5.31
N PRO A 5 5.37 16.33 -4.39
CA PRO A 5 6.69 15.98 -3.87
C PRO A 5 7.56 15.39 -4.97
N VAL A 6 8.84 15.67 -4.89
CA VAL A 6 9.80 15.06 -5.80
C VAL A 6 9.96 13.60 -5.40
N LEU A 7 9.73 12.70 -6.34
CA LEU A 7 9.91 11.29 -6.12
C LEU A 7 11.40 10.93 -6.15
N THR A 8 11.78 10.03 -5.28
CA THR A 8 13.17 9.57 -5.17
C THR A 8 13.37 8.36 -6.08
N LEU A 9 14.54 8.30 -6.71
CA LEU A 9 14.93 7.10 -7.44
C LEU A 9 15.26 6.00 -6.44
N PRO A 10 14.73 4.79 -6.64
CA PRO A 10 14.99 3.71 -5.69
C PRO A 10 16.41 3.14 -5.82
N ASP A 11 16.92 2.69 -4.69
CA ASP A 11 18.15 1.92 -4.64
C ASP A 11 17.78 0.46 -4.34
N ILE A 12 17.99 -0.42 -5.30
CA ILE A 12 17.60 -1.83 -5.18
C ILE A 12 18.41 -2.59 -4.12
N HIS A 13 19.45 -1.99 -3.57
CA HIS A 13 20.27 -2.62 -2.53
C HIS A 13 19.83 -2.25 -1.11
N LYS A 14 18.81 -1.41 -0.97
CA LYS A 14 18.29 -0.98 0.32
C LYS A 14 16.88 -1.50 0.52
N ASP A 15 16.50 -1.62 1.80
CA ASP A 15 15.16 -2.06 2.17
C ASP A 15 14.10 -1.04 1.75
N PHE A 16 12.93 -1.56 1.39
CA PHE A 16 11.77 -0.74 1.06
C PHE A 16 10.76 -0.76 2.19
N GLN A 17 9.95 0.30 2.26
CA GLN A 17 8.79 0.36 3.14
C GLN A 17 7.56 0.57 2.27
N VAL A 18 6.51 -0.19 2.53
CA VAL A 18 5.25 -0.09 1.79
C VAL A 18 4.14 0.18 2.80
N TYR A 19 3.42 1.27 2.59
CA TYR A 19 2.27 1.63 3.42
C TYR A 19 1.00 1.36 2.63
N CYS A 20 0.12 0.55 3.17
CA CYS A 20 -1.09 0.11 2.48
C CYS A 20 -2.32 0.42 3.30
N ASP A 21 -3.38 0.80 2.62
CA ASP A 21 -4.68 0.96 3.22
C ASP A 21 -5.78 0.66 2.21
N ALA A 22 -6.94 0.29 2.71
CA ALA A 22 -8.10 -0.01 1.90
C ALA A 22 -9.33 0.67 2.47
N SER A 23 -10.23 1.06 1.58
CA SER A 23 -11.53 1.59 1.96
C SER A 23 -12.59 1.01 1.03
N ARG A 24 -13.84 1.34 1.27
CA ARG A 24 -14.92 0.93 0.35
C ARG A 24 -14.83 1.62 -1.00
N LEU A 25 -13.97 2.62 -1.14
CA LEU A 25 -13.76 3.34 -2.39
C LEU A 25 -12.61 2.78 -3.21
N GLY A 26 -11.58 2.24 -2.56
CA GLY A 26 -10.45 1.76 -3.30
C GLY A 26 -9.30 1.31 -2.43
N LEU A 27 -8.20 1.02 -3.09
CA LEU A 27 -6.94 0.59 -2.47
C LEU A 27 -5.90 1.68 -2.66
N GLY A 28 -5.13 1.97 -1.63
CA GLY A 28 -4.07 2.97 -1.69
C GLY A 28 -2.79 2.45 -1.09
N SER A 29 -1.67 2.83 -1.65
CA SER A 29 -0.37 2.45 -1.13
C SER A 29 0.72 3.44 -1.50
N VAL A 30 1.77 3.46 -0.68
CA VAL A 30 2.92 4.33 -0.86
C VAL A 30 4.17 3.48 -0.71
N LEU A 31 5.06 3.57 -1.68
CA LEU A 31 6.38 2.93 -1.62
C LEU A 31 7.40 3.95 -1.16
N MET A 32 8.11 3.64 -0.11
CA MET A 32 9.11 4.52 0.48
C MET A 32 10.45 3.82 0.64
N GLN A 33 11.49 4.63 0.71
CA GLN A 33 12.85 4.17 0.98
C GLN A 33 13.63 5.32 1.61
N ASP A 34 14.29 5.05 2.73
CA ASP A 34 15.06 6.04 3.48
C ASP A 34 14.23 7.29 3.86
N GLY A 35 12.96 7.09 4.22
CA GLY A 35 12.07 8.18 4.59
C GLY A 35 11.60 9.05 3.43
N ARG A 36 11.84 8.62 2.19
CA ARG A 36 11.45 9.37 0.99
C ARG A 36 10.50 8.54 0.15
N VAL A 37 9.58 9.21 -0.52
CA VAL A 37 8.60 8.55 -1.37
C VAL A 37 9.23 8.19 -2.71
N VAL A 38 9.11 6.92 -3.09
CA VAL A 38 9.53 6.42 -4.38
C VAL A 38 8.36 6.44 -5.37
N SER A 39 7.18 6.01 -4.92
CA SER A 39 6.03 5.89 -5.80
C SER A 39 4.73 5.83 -5.01
N TYR A 40 3.64 6.15 -5.67
CA TYR A 40 2.28 6.02 -5.16
C TYR A 40 1.50 5.06 -6.04
N ALA A 41 0.55 4.35 -5.45
CA ALA A 41 -0.38 3.53 -6.21
C ALA A 41 -1.76 3.61 -5.58
N SER A 42 -2.77 3.70 -6.43
CA SER A 42 -4.16 3.63 -6.00
C SER A 42 -5.01 3.08 -7.14
N ARG A 43 -6.09 2.41 -6.78
CA ARG A 43 -7.10 2.00 -7.75
C ARG A 43 -8.45 1.84 -7.11
N GLN A 44 -9.49 1.98 -7.89
CA GLN A 44 -10.85 1.71 -7.45
C GLN A 44 -11.04 0.21 -7.23
N LEU A 45 -12.00 -0.11 -6.37
CA LEU A 45 -12.41 -1.50 -6.19
C LEU A 45 -13.15 -1.98 -7.44
N LYS A 46 -12.87 -3.22 -7.82
CA LYS A 46 -13.63 -3.91 -8.86
C LYS A 46 -15.00 -4.30 -8.28
N PRO A 47 -16.03 -4.50 -9.13
CA PRO A 47 -17.36 -4.84 -8.62
C PRO A 47 -17.40 -6.00 -7.63
N HIS A 48 -16.65 -7.05 -7.88
CA HIS A 48 -16.61 -8.19 -6.96
C HIS A 48 -15.89 -7.88 -5.65
N GLU A 49 -14.99 -6.90 -5.64
CA GLU A 49 -14.26 -6.50 -4.45
C GLU A 49 -15.10 -5.69 -3.47
N LEU A 50 -16.18 -5.08 -3.95
CA LEU A 50 -17.09 -4.32 -3.09
C LEU A 50 -17.73 -5.18 -2.00
N ASN A 51 -17.79 -6.47 -2.22
CA ASN A 51 -18.36 -7.42 -1.27
C ASN A 51 -17.35 -8.06 -0.34
N TYR A 52 -16.08 -7.70 -0.47
CA TYR A 52 -15.05 -8.25 0.40
C TYR A 52 -15.21 -7.73 1.82
N VAL A 53 -14.94 -8.59 2.79
CA VAL A 53 -14.85 -8.15 4.18
C VAL A 53 -13.59 -7.32 4.39
N THR A 54 -13.56 -6.56 5.49
CA THR A 54 -12.50 -5.59 5.74
C THR A 54 -11.09 -6.19 5.65
N HIS A 55 -10.85 -7.33 6.28
CA HIS A 55 -9.51 -7.93 6.26
C HIS A 55 -9.11 -8.41 4.87
N ASP A 56 -10.07 -8.82 4.04
CA ASP A 56 -9.79 -9.18 2.66
C ASP A 56 -9.44 -7.95 1.82
N LEU A 57 -10.11 -6.83 2.04
CA LEU A 57 -9.77 -5.57 1.38
C LEU A 57 -8.36 -5.11 1.75
N GLU A 58 -8.01 -5.22 3.02
CA GLU A 58 -6.67 -4.84 3.49
C GLU A 58 -5.60 -5.74 2.86
N LEU A 59 -5.85 -7.04 2.80
CA LEU A 59 -4.94 -7.96 2.15
C LEU A 59 -4.84 -7.69 0.65
N ALA A 60 -5.96 -7.34 0.02
CA ALA A 60 -5.98 -6.96 -1.39
C ALA A 60 -5.10 -5.73 -1.65
N ALA A 61 -5.10 -4.76 -0.72
CA ALA A 61 -4.24 -3.59 -0.83
C ALA A 61 -2.75 -3.99 -0.78
N VAL A 62 -2.40 -4.88 0.13
CA VAL A 62 -1.02 -5.40 0.22
C VAL A 62 -0.62 -6.11 -1.06
N VAL A 63 -1.46 -7.01 -1.55
CA VAL A 63 -1.19 -7.77 -2.78
C VAL A 63 -1.07 -6.85 -3.97
N HIS A 64 -1.94 -5.85 -4.08
CA HIS A 64 -1.87 -4.88 -5.16
C HIS A 64 -0.54 -4.12 -5.14
N ALA A 65 -0.10 -3.68 -3.98
CA ALA A 65 1.17 -2.98 -3.83
C ALA A 65 2.34 -3.87 -4.23
N LEU A 66 2.36 -5.11 -3.74
CA LEU A 66 3.44 -6.05 -4.06
C LEU A 66 3.51 -6.34 -5.56
N LYS A 67 2.36 -6.48 -6.23
CA LYS A 67 2.32 -6.69 -7.68
C LYS A 67 2.76 -5.46 -8.44
N THR A 68 2.31 -4.27 -8.00
CA THR A 68 2.64 -3.01 -8.68
C THR A 68 4.14 -2.76 -8.67
N TRP A 69 4.78 -3.05 -7.56
CA TRP A 69 6.21 -2.78 -7.39
C TRP A 69 7.05 -4.05 -7.36
N ARG A 70 6.58 -5.12 -7.99
CA ARG A 70 7.27 -6.40 -8.01
C ARG A 70 8.73 -6.25 -8.43
N HIS A 71 8.98 -5.46 -9.46
CA HIS A 71 10.31 -5.28 -10.01
C HIS A 71 11.30 -4.62 -9.02
N TYR A 72 10.79 -3.91 -8.01
CA TYR A 72 11.63 -3.37 -6.95
C TYR A 72 11.73 -4.31 -5.76
N LEU A 73 10.62 -4.96 -5.43
CA LEU A 73 10.48 -5.67 -4.16
C LEU A 73 10.97 -7.12 -4.21
N ILE A 74 10.90 -7.77 -5.38
CA ILE A 74 11.33 -9.16 -5.47
C ILE A 74 12.85 -9.23 -5.25
N GLY A 75 13.28 -10.12 -4.35
CA GLY A 75 14.69 -10.25 -4.02
C GLY A 75 15.23 -9.21 -3.02
N ASN A 76 14.40 -8.24 -2.60
CA ASN A 76 14.76 -7.24 -1.61
C ASN A 76 13.83 -7.33 -0.41
N HIS A 77 14.36 -7.02 0.76
CA HIS A 77 13.52 -6.96 1.95
C HIS A 77 12.60 -5.75 1.90
N CYS A 78 11.34 -5.94 2.28
CA CYS A 78 10.41 -4.83 2.45
C CYS A 78 9.60 -4.99 3.72
N ASP A 79 9.34 -3.87 4.37
CA ASP A 79 8.44 -3.80 5.51
C ASP A 79 7.12 -3.24 5.05
N VAL A 80 6.04 -3.96 5.30
CA VAL A 80 4.68 -3.57 4.90
C VAL A 80 3.94 -3.11 6.13
N TYR A 81 3.38 -1.91 6.06
CA TYR A 81 2.66 -1.28 7.16
C TYR A 81 1.18 -1.16 6.84
N THR A 82 0.35 -1.54 7.80
CA THR A 82 -1.09 -1.41 7.72
C THR A 82 -1.63 -1.04 9.10
N ASP A 83 -2.80 -0.43 9.15
CA ASP A 83 -3.43 -0.07 10.42
C ASP A 83 -4.47 -1.08 10.91
N HIS A 84 -4.68 -2.17 10.16
CA HIS A 84 -5.68 -3.18 10.51
C HIS A 84 -5.07 -4.43 11.12
N LYS A 85 -5.29 -4.61 12.41
CA LYS A 85 -4.85 -5.80 13.14
C LYS A 85 -5.53 -7.07 12.64
N SER A 86 -6.69 -6.95 12.00
CA SER A 86 -7.43 -8.10 11.48
C SER A 86 -6.63 -8.93 10.47
N LEU A 87 -5.65 -8.34 9.80
CA LEU A 87 -4.78 -9.09 8.91
C LEU A 87 -4.00 -10.19 9.60
N LYS A 88 -3.71 -10.03 10.88
CA LYS A 88 -3.06 -11.08 11.67
C LYS A 88 -3.79 -12.42 11.56
N TYR A 89 -5.11 -12.35 11.57
CA TYR A 89 -5.92 -13.57 11.58
C TYR A 89 -5.78 -14.37 10.28
N ILE A 90 -5.60 -13.69 9.15
CA ILE A 90 -5.43 -14.38 7.87
C ILE A 90 -4.16 -15.22 7.89
N PHE A 91 -3.08 -14.68 8.44
CA PHE A 91 -1.79 -15.38 8.45
C PHE A 91 -1.77 -16.55 9.43
N THR A 92 -2.69 -16.58 10.39
CA THR A 92 -2.74 -17.62 11.41
C THR A 92 -3.92 -18.59 11.24
N GLN A 93 -4.88 -18.29 10.36
CA GLN A 93 -6.03 -19.15 10.14
C GLN A 93 -5.66 -20.43 9.42
N LYS A 94 -6.24 -21.53 9.87
CA LYS A 94 -6.07 -22.83 9.23
C LYS A 94 -6.95 -23.01 8.01
N GLU A 95 -8.16 -22.42 8.05
CA GLU A 95 -9.12 -22.50 6.96
C GLU A 95 -9.16 -21.19 6.21
N LEU A 96 -8.71 -21.23 4.97
CA LEU A 96 -8.69 -20.08 4.08
C LEU A 96 -9.47 -20.43 2.81
N ASN A 97 -10.17 -19.43 2.25
CA ASN A 97 -10.77 -19.61 0.95
C ASN A 97 -9.69 -19.60 -0.15
N LEU A 98 -10.09 -19.96 -1.38
CA LEU A 98 -9.14 -20.04 -2.48
C LEU A 98 -8.47 -18.71 -2.77
N ARG A 99 -9.20 -17.61 -2.67
CA ARG A 99 -8.65 -16.27 -2.90
C ARG A 99 -7.57 -15.93 -1.90
N GLN A 100 -7.84 -16.17 -0.62
CA GLN A 100 -6.87 -15.92 0.45
C GLN A 100 -5.62 -16.78 0.28
N ARG A 101 -5.81 -18.04 -0.08
CA ARG A 101 -4.68 -18.96 -0.34
C ARG A 101 -3.79 -18.46 -1.48
N ARG A 102 -4.39 -17.99 -2.57
CA ARG A 102 -3.65 -17.46 -3.70
C ARG A 102 -2.85 -16.24 -3.30
N TRP A 103 -3.44 -15.36 -2.52
CA TRP A 103 -2.75 -14.17 -2.05
C TRP A 103 -1.58 -14.51 -1.13
N LEU A 104 -1.76 -15.45 -0.22
CA LEU A 104 -0.68 -15.88 0.66
C LEU A 104 0.44 -16.58 -0.11
N GLU A 105 0.11 -17.37 -1.11
CA GLU A 105 1.13 -17.98 -1.97
C GLU A 105 1.94 -16.92 -2.72
N LEU A 106 1.30 -15.88 -3.20
CA LEU A 106 1.98 -14.76 -3.86
C LEU A 106 2.91 -14.05 -2.89
N ILE A 107 2.45 -13.81 -1.67
CA ILE A 107 3.23 -13.12 -0.64
C ILE A 107 4.50 -13.90 -0.28
N LYS A 108 4.47 -15.22 -0.36
CA LYS A 108 5.65 -16.05 -0.07
C LYS A 108 6.83 -15.78 -1.00
N ASP A 109 6.59 -15.24 -2.18
CA ASP A 109 7.65 -14.90 -3.13
C ASP A 109 8.45 -13.67 -2.70
N TYR A 110 7.96 -12.94 -1.70
CA TYR A 110 8.56 -11.69 -1.23
C TYR A 110 9.17 -11.86 0.14
N ASP A 111 10.30 -11.22 0.36
CA ASP A 111 10.90 -11.09 1.68
C ASP A 111 10.26 -9.88 2.36
N MET A 112 9.10 -10.09 2.98
CA MET A 112 8.37 -9.02 3.63
C MET A 112 8.06 -9.32 5.09
N LYS A 113 8.01 -8.28 5.88
CA LYS A 113 7.54 -8.31 7.25
C LYS A 113 6.34 -7.38 7.39
N LEU A 114 5.25 -7.88 7.95
CA LEU A 114 4.04 -7.10 8.13
C LEU A 114 4.05 -6.42 9.50
N HIS A 115 3.77 -5.12 9.49
CA HIS A 115 3.70 -4.31 10.69
C HIS A 115 2.33 -3.65 10.80
N TYR A 116 1.85 -3.49 12.02
CA TYR A 116 0.63 -2.75 12.30
C TYR A 116 1.04 -1.37 12.80
N HIS A 117 0.66 -0.34 12.06
CA HIS A 117 1.13 1.00 12.34
C HIS A 117 0.03 2.02 12.14
N LEU A 118 -0.32 2.71 13.23
CA LEU A 118 -1.24 3.84 13.20
C LEU A 118 -0.40 5.11 13.13
N GLY A 119 -0.19 5.64 11.95
CA GLY A 119 0.63 6.81 11.81
C GLY A 119 0.29 7.62 10.57
N LYS A 120 1.00 8.73 10.37
CA LYS A 120 0.76 9.63 9.24
C LYS A 120 0.89 8.93 7.90
N ALA A 121 1.77 7.94 7.80
CA ALA A 121 1.94 7.19 6.57
C ALA A 121 0.65 6.49 6.16
N ASN A 122 -0.04 5.87 7.12
CA ASN A 122 -1.32 5.20 6.83
C ASN A 122 -2.42 6.20 6.53
N VAL A 123 -2.38 7.39 7.12
CA VAL A 123 -3.31 8.46 6.77
C VAL A 123 -3.20 8.81 5.29
N VAL A 124 -1.99 8.90 4.77
CA VAL A 124 -1.77 9.17 3.35
C VAL A 124 -2.30 8.02 2.49
N ALA A 125 -2.00 6.78 2.86
CA ALA A 125 -2.50 5.61 2.13
C ALA A 125 -4.02 5.55 2.17
N ASP A 126 -4.65 5.88 3.31
CA ASP A 126 -6.09 5.95 3.45
C ASP A 126 -6.67 6.99 2.50
N ALA A 127 -6.09 8.19 2.48
CA ALA A 127 -6.54 9.26 1.59
C ALA A 127 -6.45 8.84 0.13
N LEU A 128 -5.40 8.14 -0.26
CA LEU A 128 -5.24 7.62 -1.61
C LEU A 128 -6.29 6.57 -1.94
N SER A 129 -6.59 5.68 -0.99
CA SER A 129 -7.61 4.65 -1.21
C SER A 129 -8.99 5.24 -1.41
N ARG A 130 -9.32 6.32 -0.70
CA ARG A 130 -10.59 7.02 -0.83
C ARG A 130 -10.72 7.83 -2.09
N LYS A 131 -9.61 8.26 -2.66
CA LYS A 131 -9.59 9.10 -3.87
C LYS A 131 -9.25 8.34 -5.13
N SER A 132 -9.14 7.02 -5.06
CA SER A 132 -8.75 6.22 -6.21
C SER A 132 -9.74 6.33 -7.38
N TYR A 133 -11.01 6.63 -7.10
CA TYR A 133 -12.03 6.83 -8.13
C TYR A 133 -11.80 8.10 -8.94
N ALA A 134 -11.05 9.06 -8.42
CA ALA A 134 -10.77 10.33 -9.05
C ALA A 134 -9.39 10.31 -9.70
N ASN A 135 -9.17 9.36 -10.60
CA ASN A 135 -7.87 9.17 -11.24
C ASN A 135 -7.36 10.39 -11.98
N THR A 136 -8.27 11.27 -12.39
CA THR A 136 -7.88 12.53 -13.00
C THR A 136 -7.04 13.38 -12.05
N LEU A 137 -7.22 13.22 -10.76
CA LEU A 137 -6.41 13.94 -9.78
C LEU A 137 -4.98 13.44 -9.79
N VAL A 138 -4.79 12.18 -10.09
CA VAL A 138 -3.45 11.58 -10.14
C VAL A 138 -2.65 12.20 -11.27
N SER A 139 -3.28 12.45 -12.41
CA SER A 139 -2.60 13.06 -13.56
C SER A 139 -2.24 14.52 -13.31
N THR A 140 -2.92 15.19 -12.39
CA THR A 140 -2.64 16.59 -12.05
C THR A 140 -1.72 16.74 -10.85
N GLY A 141 -1.34 15.63 -10.23
CA GLY A 141 -0.48 15.62 -9.06
C GLY A 141 -1.26 15.46 -7.76
N LEU A 142 -0.53 15.36 -6.66
CA LEU A 142 -1.16 15.21 -5.36
C LEU A 142 -1.64 16.55 -4.82
N PRO A 143 -2.73 16.55 -4.04
CA PRO A 143 -3.11 17.74 -3.28
C PRO A 143 -1.95 18.20 -2.39
N LYS A 144 -1.87 19.51 -2.19
CA LYS A 144 -0.80 20.10 -1.39
C LYS A 144 -0.74 19.50 0.02
N GLU A 145 -1.89 19.27 0.62
CA GLU A 145 -1.99 18.71 1.96
C GLU A 145 -1.36 17.32 2.05
N LEU A 146 -1.61 16.47 1.06
CA LEU A 146 -1.00 15.15 1.01
C LEU A 146 0.50 15.24 0.82
N ALA A 147 0.97 16.18 0.00
CA ALA A 147 2.38 16.39 -0.20
C ALA A 147 3.09 16.81 1.09
N GLU A 148 2.45 17.67 1.87
CA GLU A 148 2.98 18.10 3.15
C GLU A 148 3.02 16.96 4.16
N ASP A 149 1.94 16.16 4.22
CA ASP A 149 1.88 14.99 5.09
C ASP A 149 2.99 14.00 4.78
N LEU A 150 3.24 13.78 3.49
CA LEU A 150 4.31 12.89 3.07
C LEU A 150 5.69 13.40 3.49
N ARG A 151 5.90 14.72 3.46
CA ARG A 151 7.16 15.30 3.91
C ARG A 151 7.38 15.10 5.40
N GLU A 152 6.31 15.14 6.19
CA GLU A 152 6.38 14.91 7.62
C GLU A 152 6.69 13.48 8.00
N LEU A 153 6.57 12.54 7.06
CA LEU A 153 6.89 11.15 7.28
C LEU A 153 8.38 10.86 7.29
N ARG A 154 9.21 11.85 7.06
CA ARG A 154 10.64 11.71 7.21
C ARG A 154 10.98 11.57 8.68
N LEU A 155 11.40 10.42 9.04
CA LEU A 155 11.80 10.14 10.41
C LEU A 155 13.27 9.82 10.48
#